data_74649311c781a46bf76aa39b9ec1d769
#
_entry.id   74649311c781a46bf76aa39b9ec1d769
#
_cell.length_a   1.000
_cell.length_b   1.000
_cell.length_c   1.000
_cell.angle_alpha   90.00
_cell.angle_beta   90.00
_cell.angle_gamma   90.00
#
_symmetry.space_group_name_H-M   'P 1'
#
loop_
_entity.id
_entity.type
_entity.pdbx_description
1 polymer ?
#
loop_
_entity_poly.entity_id
_entity_poly.type
_entity_poly.pdbx_seq_one_letter_code
_entity_poly.pdbx_strand_id
1 'polypeptide(L)'
;SNKAHTRVGNVTNGIELAKFAEPKQKLAVNVVPPLLDLRGLLLKDAVAEAKARGLRVMADNRDVEGRIVIDQKPSYTLEVLKEGKVSLYTVSLDDIIDIRLDYENAPRSVDLYRRVTGLKRYPVGTMPFLFNVDDEMYLFKPEFAKGVNIIPENCPTEAPATDALALSNDSRPAKGMV
;
A
#
# COMPACT_ATOMS: atom_id res chain seq x y z
N SER A 1 -32.93 -1.04 -15.36
CA SER A 1 -31.71 -1.24 -14.55
C SER A 1 -30.92 -2.42 -15.09
N ASN A 2 -29.68 -2.21 -15.46
CA ASN A 2 -28.83 -3.28 -15.97
C ASN A 2 -28.23 -4.03 -14.75
N LYS A 3 -28.55 -5.33 -14.61
CA LYS A 3 -28.06 -6.20 -13.53
C LYS A 3 -26.52 -6.35 -13.53
N ALA A 4 -25.83 -5.92 -14.59
CA ALA A 4 -24.37 -5.95 -14.70
C ALA A 4 -23.66 -4.77 -13.98
N HIS A 5 -24.41 -3.79 -13.45
CA HIS A 5 -23.83 -2.63 -12.81
C HIS A 5 -24.09 -2.63 -11.30
N THR A 6 -23.05 -2.47 -10.53
CA THR A 6 -23.14 -2.26 -9.07
C THR A 6 -23.15 -0.77 -8.77
N ARG A 7 -24.15 -0.30 -8.03
CA ARG A 7 -24.18 1.07 -7.53
C ARG A 7 -23.14 1.23 -6.43
N VAL A 8 -22.16 2.10 -6.62
CA VAL A 8 -21.09 2.36 -5.67
C VAL A 8 -21.27 3.65 -4.88
N GLY A 9 -22.23 4.51 -5.27
CA GLY A 9 -22.49 5.79 -4.60
C GLY A 9 -23.50 6.65 -5.31
N ASN A 10 -23.62 7.88 -4.86
CA ASN A 10 -24.43 8.93 -5.46
C ASN A 10 -23.59 10.17 -5.68
N VAL A 11 -23.83 10.89 -6.76
CA VAL A 11 -23.32 12.24 -6.93
C VAL A 11 -24.19 13.18 -6.09
N THR A 12 -23.60 13.87 -5.15
CA THR A 12 -24.30 14.81 -4.25
C THR A 12 -24.21 16.25 -4.74
N ASN A 13 -23.23 16.56 -5.58
CA ASN A 13 -23.02 17.87 -6.19
C ASN A 13 -22.21 17.72 -7.48
N GLY A 14 -22.37 18.66 -8.42
CA GLY A 14 -21.53 18.75 -9.63
C GLY A 14 -21.91 17.79 -10.75
N ILE A 15 -23.11 17.20 -10.77
CA ILE A 15 -23.56 16.32 -11.86
C ILE A 15 -23.55 17.03 -13.22
N GLU A 16 -23.72 18.34 -13.24
CA GLU A 16 -23.67 19.18 -14.43
C GLU A 16 -22.30 19.12 -15.11
N LEU A 17 -21.22 19.05 -14.33
CA LEU A 17 -19.87 18.92 -14.88
C LEU A 17 -19.72 17.64 -15.71
N ALA A 18 -20.32 16.53 -15.25
CA ALA A 18 -20.29 15.28 -15.98
C ALA A 18 -21.17 15.33 -17.25
N LYS A 19 -22.31 16.07 -17.22
CA LYS A 19 -23.21 16.21 -18.38
C LYS A 19 -22.58 17.00 -19.52
N PHE A 20 -21.72 17.96 -19.21
CA PHE A 20 -21.07 18.85 -20.18
C PHE A 20 -19.61 18.47 -20.47
N ALA A 21 -19.13 17.37 -19.89
CA ALA A 21 -17.76 16.92 -20.10
C ALA A 21 -17.55 16.41 -21.53
N GLU A 22 -16.42 16.81 -22.10
CA GLU A 22 -15.98 16.36 -23.42
C GLU A 22 -15.30 14.98 -23.34
N PRO A 23 -15.29 14.21 -24.46
CA PRO A 23 -14.54 12.96 -24.52
C PRO A 23 -13.07 13.14 -24.12
N LYS A 24 -12.55 12.27 -23.23
CA LYS A 24 -11.20 12.30 -22.66
C LYS A 24 -10.92 13.42 -21.64
N GLN A 25 -11.86 14.32 -21.36
CA GLN A 25 -11.72 15.29 -20.30
C GLN A 25 -11.59 14.58 -18.93
N LYS A 26 -10.66 15.05 -18.09
CA LYS A 26 -10.49 14.57 -16.72
C LYS A 26 -11.31 15.44 -15.77
N LEU A 27 -12.19 14.84 -15.02
CA LEU A 27 -12.95 15.50 -13.96
C LEU A 27 -12.33 15.15 -12.60
N ALA A 28 -12.20 16.15 -11.73
CA ALA A 28 -11.82 15.92 -10.34
C ALA A 28 -13.01 15.41 -9.55
N VAL A 29 -12.77 14.45 -8.68
CA VAL A 29 -13.80 13.83 -7.83
C VAL A 29 -13.39 13.94 -6.37
N ASN A 30 -14.31 14.36 -5.52
CA ASN A 30 -14.16 14.35 -4.08
C ASN A 30 -15.12 13.32 -3.46
N VAL A 31 -14.74 12.70 -2.35
CA VAL A 31 -15.53 11.67 -1.67
C VAL A 31 -16.05 12.20 -0.33
N VAL A 32 -17.34 11.95 -0.05
CA VAL A 32 -18.00 12.35 1.20
C VAL A 32 -18.53 11.09 1.90
N PRO A 33 -18.18 10.84 3.18
CA PRO A 33 -17.20 11.59 3.99
C PRO A 33 -15.77 11.46 3.43
N PRO A 34 -14.88 12.42 3.73
CA PRO A 34 -13.49 12.36 3.29
C PRO A 34 -12.81 11.07 3.76
N LEU A 35 -12.03 10.46 2.89
CA LEU A 35 -11.32 9.24 3.22
C LEU A 35 -10.36 9.49 4.39
N LEU A 36 -10.30 8.53 5.30
CA LEU A 36 -9.34 8.46 6.40
C LEU A 36 -8.42 7.28 6.14
N ASP A 37 -7.18 7.57 5.80
CA ASP A 37 -6.12 6.61 5.66
C ASP A 37 -4.88 7.18 6.33
N LEU A 38 -4.53 6.62 7.49
CA LEU A 38 -3.46 7.10 8.35
C LEU A 38 -2.13 6.37 8.08
N ARG A 39 -2.15 5.35 7.21
CA ARG A 39 -0.96 4.60 6.85
C ARG A 39 0.02 5.47 6.08
N GLY A 40 1.30 5.35 6.42
CA GLY A 40 2.37 6.15 5.83
C GLY A 40 2.54 7.55 6.43
N LEU A 41 1.74 7.91 7.44
CA LEU A 41 1.95 9.13 8.23
C LEU A 41 2.88 8.84 9.42
N LEU A 42 3.63 9.84 9.85
CA LEU A 42 4.28 9.79 11.14
C LEU A 42 3.21 9.61 12.23
N LEU A 43 3.50 8.83 13.26
CA LEU A 43 2.50 8.50 14.28
C LEU A 43 1.91 9.75 14.94
N LYS A 44 2.72 10.77 15.20
CA LYS A 44 2.25 12.04 15.76
C LYS A 44 1.21 12.73 14.86
N ASP A 45 1.43 12.71 13.54
CA ASP A 45 0.54 13.35 12.57
C ASP A 45 -0.74 12.53 12.39
N ALA A 46 -0.62 11.20 12.38
CA ALA A 46 -1.76 10.28 12.34
C ALA A 46 -2.66 10.44 13.57
N VAL A 47 -2.08 10.58 14.75
CA VAL A 47 -2.82 10.84 16.00
C VAL A 47 -3.53 12.19 15.95
N ALA A 48 -2.85 13.23 15.45
CA ALA A 48 -3.45 14.58 15.31
C ALA A 48 -4.63 14.55 14.32
N GLU A 49 -4.47 13.93 13.16
CA GLU A 49 -5.50 13.79 12.13
C GLU A 49 -6.73 13.02 12.65
N ALA A 50 -6.51 11.89 13.33
CA ALA A 50 -7.60 11.10 13.90
C ALA A 50 -8.35 11.86 15.00
N LYS A 51 -7.64 12.55 15.89
CA LYS A 51 -8.25 13.39 16.94
C LYS A 51 -9.03 14.57 16.36
N ALA A 52 -8.56 15.20 15.29
CA ALA A 52 -9.28 16.27 14.60
C ALA A 52 -10.63 15.80 14.05
N ARG A 53 -10.77 14.50 13.77
CA ARG A 53 -12.04 13.86 13.38
C ARG A 53 -12.85 13.29 14.55
N GLY A 54 -12.46 13.58 15.79
CA GLY A 54 -13.16 13.13 17.00
C GLY A 54 -12.98 11.64 17.30
N LEU A 55 -11.97 10.99 16.74
CA LEU A 55 -11.73 9.56 16.90
C LEU A 55 -10.85 9.26 18.12
N ARG A 56 -11.14 8.15 18.80
CA ARG A 56 -10.25 7.58 19.80
C ARG A 56 -9.13 6.82 19.11
N VAL A 57 -7.90 7.15 19.45
CA VAL A 57 -6.72 6.49 18.89
C VAL A 57 -6.12 5.52 19.90
N MET A 58 -5.81 4.33 19.44
CA MET A 58 -5.03 3.32 20.16
C MET A 58 -3.79 3.02 19.30
N ALA A 59 -2.60 3.29 19.80
CA ALA A 59 -1.35 2.94 19.15
C ALA A 59 -0.72 1.73 19.84
N ASP A 60 -0.04 0.91 19.09
CA ASP A 60 0.72 -0.24 19.59
C ASP A 60 1.96 0.17 20.41
N ASN A 61 2.39 1.41 20.27
CA ASN A 61 3.47 2.00 21.04
C ASN A 61 3.05 3.33 21.67
N ARG A 62 3.60 3.64 22.85
CA ARG A 62 3.36 4.90 23.57
C ARG A 62 4.26 6.04 23.10
N ASP A 63 5.45 5.69 22.60
CA ASP A 63 6.36 6.66 22.00
C ASP A 63 5.84 7.02 20.62
N VAL A 64 5.55 8.29 20.40
CA VAL A 64 5.01 8.83 19.14
C VAL A 64 6.08 9.41 18.23
N GLU A 65 7.30 9.61 18.74
CA GLU A 65 8.39 10.18 17.96
C GLU A 65 9.12 9.08 17.15
N GLY A 66 9.63 9.44 15.98
CA GLY A 66 10.41 8.55 15.14
C GLY A 66 9.69 7.28 14.67
N ARG A 67 8.35 7.27 14.65
CA ARG A 67 7.55 6.11 14.21
C ARG A 67 6.62 6.47 13.07
N ILE A 68 6.41 5.50 12.17
CA ILE A 68 5.50 5.62 11.03
C ILE A 68 4.40 4.55 11.11
N VAL A 69 3.19 4.92 10.73
CA VAL A 69 2.04 4.01 10.69
C VAL A 69 2.14 3.10 9.47
N ILE A 70 2.19 1.80 9.69
CA ILE A 70 2.23 0.77 8.63
C ILE A 70 0.87 0.11 8.41
N ASP A 71 0.01 0.06 9.43
CA ASP A 71 -1.36 -0.47 9.30
C ASP A 71 -2.31 0.25 10.25
N GLN A 72 -3.60 0.21 9.91
CA GLN A 72 -4.69 0.70 10.76
C GLN A 72 -5.85 -0.28 10.79
N LYS A 73 -6.52 -0.37 11.92
CA LYS A 73 -7.75 -1.15 12.09
C LYS A 73 -8.83 -0.32 12.81
N PRO A 74 -10.06 -0.32 12.27
CA PRO A 74 -10.50 -0.87 10.99
C PRO A 74 -9.78 -0.28 9.78
N SER A 75 -9.73 -1.05 8.67
CA SER A 75 -9.03 -0.61 7.45
C SER A 75 -9.81 0.39 6.62
N TYR A 76 -11.14 0.45 6.78
CA TYR A 76 -12.01 1.28 5.95
C TYR A 76 -12.58 2.47 6.73
N THR A 77 -12.61 3.63 6.10
CA THR A 77 -13.08 4.90 6.68
C THR A 77 -14.45 4.77 7.35
N LEU A 78 -15.42 4.13 6.69
CA LEU A 78 -16.78 4.01 7.22
C LEU A 78 -16.84 3.17 8.50
N GLU A 79 -16.02 2.14 8.61
CA GLU A 79 -15.92 1.31 9.82
C GLU A 79 -15.29 2.10 10.96
N VAL A 80 -14.19 2.83 10.68
CA VAL A 80 -13.55 3.71 11.66
C VAL A 80 -14.53 4.75 12.20
N LEU A 81 -15.27 5.42 11.32
CA LEU A 81 -16.26 6.44 11.71
C LEU A 81 -17.42 5.83 12.52
N LYS A 82 -17.86 4.62 12.16
CA LYS A 82 -18.92 3.90 12.87
C LYS A 82 -18.47 3.49 14.29
N GLU A 83 -17.23 3.02 14.43
CA GLU A 83 -16.68 2.61 15.72
C GLU A 83 -16.22 3.78 16.59
N GLY A 84 -15.96 4.94 15.99
CA GLY A 84 -15.42 6.11 16.69
C GLY A 84 -14.01 5.92 17.23
N LYS A 85 -13.30 4.91 16.74
CA LYS A 85 -11.93 4.57 17.17
C LYS A 85 -11.10 4.00 16.03
N VAL A 86 -9.79 4.12 16.17
CA VAL A 86 -8.81 3.51 15.25
C VAL A 86 -7.61 2.98 16.02
N SER A 87 -7.16 1.77 15.70
CA SER A 87 -5.91 1.18 16.19
C SER A 87 -4.85 1.36 15.14
N LEU A 88 -3.69 1.87 15.53
CA LEU A 88 -2.54 2.13 14.67
C LEU A 88 -1.41 1.16 15.02
N TYR A 89 -0.85 0.56 14.00
CA TYR A 89 0.31 -0.32 14.08
C TYR A 89 1.49 0.41 13.44
N THR A 90 2.62 0.43 14.14
CA THR A 90 3.73 1.30 13.79
C THR A 90 5.06 0.56 13.77
N VAL A 91 6.01 1.12 13.04
CA VAL A 91 7.41 0.70 13.02
C VAL A 91 8.30 1.92 13.32
N SER A 92 9.45 1.70 13.94
CA SER A 92 10.47 2.75 14.07
C SER A 92 11.02 3.13 12.71
N LEU A 93 11.35 4.39 12.50
CA LEU A 93 12.05 4.82 11.28
C LEU A 93 13.45 4.18 11.16
N ASP A 94 14.05 3.82 12.30
CA ASP A 94 15.37 3.14 12.32
C ASP A 94 15.26 1.65 11.91
N ASP A 95 14.05 1.09 11.89
CA ASP A 95 13.79 -0.32 11.53
C ASP A 95 13.28 -0.47 10.09
N ILE A 96 13.53 0.51 9.23
CA ILE A 96 13.12 0.50 7.82
C ILE A 96 14.29 0.11 6.93
N ILE A 97 14.03 -0.79 5.98
CA ILE A 97 14.99 -1.15 4.95
C ILE A 97 14.88 -0.17 3.78
N ASP A 98 15.97 0.51 3.45
CA ASP A 98 16.04 1.39 2.29
C ASP A 98 16.35 0.59 1.03
N ILE A 99 15.53 0.77 0.00
CA ILE A 99 15.66 0.04 -1.26
C ILE A 99 15.74 1.02 -2.43
N ARG A 100 16.76 0.86 -3.26
CA ARG A 100 16.87 1.54 -4.54
C ARG A 100 16.28 0.68 -5.64
N LEU A 101 15.18 1.12 -6.22
CA LEU A 101 14.46 0.39 -7.27
C LEU A 101 15.08 0.66 -8.66
N ASP A 102 15.23 -0.39 -9.47
CA ASP A 102 15.75 -0.33 -10.83
C ASP A 102 14.60 -0.12 -11.84
N TYR A 103 14.19 1.14 -11.99
CA TYR A 103 13.11 1.50 -12.92
C TYR A 103 13.51 1.38 -14.38
N GLU A 104 14.80 1.44 -14.68
CA GLU A 104 15.32 1.45 -16.05
C GLU A 104 15.28 0.05 -16.66
N ASN A 105 15.76 -0.94 -15.94
CA ASN A 105 15.93 -2.30 -16.44
C ASN A 105 14.79 -3.26 -16.08
N ALA A 106 14.01 -2.94 -15.04
CA ALA A 106 12.92 -3.78 -14.56
C ALA A 106 11.60 -3.03 -14.27
N PRO A 107 11.10 -2.18 -15.19
CA PRO A 107 9.98 -1.27 -14.90
C PRO A 107 8.69 -1.99 -14.51
N ARG A 108 8.38 -3.15 -15.09
CA ARG A 108 7.16 -3.92 -14.80
C ARG A 108 7.26 -4.63 -13.46
N SER A 109 8.42 -5.20 -13.16
CA SER A 109 8.71 -5.86 -11.90
C SER A 109 8.70 -4.86 -10.75
N VAL A 110 9.27 -3.68 -10.96
CA VAL A 110 9.21 -2.55 -10.01
C VAL A 110 7.77 -2.07 -9.79
N ASP A 111 6.98 -1.94 -10.86
CA ASP A 111 5.57 -1.56 -10.73
C ASP A 111 4.78 -2.59 -9.92
N LEU A 112 4.99 -3.87 -10.16
CA LEU A 112 4.38 -4.94 -9.41
C LEU A 112 4.84 -4.94 -7.95
N TYR A 113 6.14 -4.87 -7.69
CA TYR A 113 6.73 -4.79 -6.36
C TYR A 113 6.09 -3.66 -5.54
N ARG A 114 6.05 -2.44 -6.09
CA ARG A 114 5.42 -1.29 -5.43
C ARG A 114 3.94 -1.50 -5.15
N ARG A 115 3.24 -2.24 -6.02
CA ARG A 115 1.82 -2.55 -5.84
C ARG A 115 1.60 -3.48 -4.66
N VAL A 116 2.35 -4.58 -4.60
CA VAL A 116 2.14 -5.62 -3.61
C VAL A 116 2.69 -5.26 -2.23
N THR A 117 3.67 -4.37 -2.16
CA THR A 117 4.21 -3.84 -0.91
C THR A 117 3.48 -2.60 -0.40
N GLY A 118 2.58 -2.02 -1.19
CA GLY A 118 1.88 -0.78 -0.83
C GLY A 118 2.61 0.50 -1.21
N LEU A 119 3.84 0.44 -1.72
CA LEU A 119 4.66 1.60 -2.11
C LEU A 119 4.08 2.44 -3.27
N LYS A 120 3.04 1.96 -3.95
CA LYS A 120 2.28 2.80 -4.89
C LYS A 120 1.41 3.84 -4.19
N ARG A 121 1.05 3.59 -2.96
CA ARG A 121 0.08 4.37 -2.20
C ARG A 121 0.69 5.04 -0.98
N TYR A 122 1.65 4.40 -0.36
CA TYR A 122 2.28 4.84 0.89
C TYR A 122 3.78 5.05 0.70
N PRO A 123 4.39 5.97 1.45
CA PRO A 123 5.84 6.21 1.40
C PRO A 123 6.66 5.05 1.98
N VAL A 124 6.06 4.21 2.83
CA VAL A 124 6.65 3.00 3.38
C VAL A 124 5.79 1.81 3.00
N GLY A 125 6.39 0.80 2.43
CA GLY A 125 5.76 -0.48 2.10
C GLY A 125 5.99 -1.52 3.19
N THR A 126 5.28 -2.64 3.09
CA THR A 126 5.45 -3.79 3.99
C THR A 126 5.64 -5.07 3.19
N MET A 127 6.50 -5.93 3.68
CA MET A 127 6.71 -7.27 3.14
C MET A 127 6.67 -8.29 4.28
N PRO A 128 5.74 -9.25 4.28
CA PRO A 128 5.76 -10.34 5.25
C PRO A 128 7.02 -11.17 5.08
N PHE A 129 7.86 -11.23 6.11
CA PHE A 129 9.03 -12.09 6.16
C PHE A 129 8.58 -13.56 6.22
N LEU A 130 9.22 -14.41 5.43
CA LEU A 130 8.91 -15.83 5.38
C LEU A 130 9.96 -16.66 6.12
N PHE A 131 11.19 -16.62 5.64
CA PHE A 131 12.36 -17.27 6.28
C PHE A 131 13.66 -16.77 5.64
N ASN A 132 14.79 -17.12 6.25
CA ASN A 132 16.12 -16.97 5.68
C ASN A 132 16.73 -18.34 5.35
N VAL A 133 17.71 -18.33 4.47
CA VAL A 133 18.53 -19.49 4.12
C VAL A 133 19.98 -19.13 4.39
N ASP A 134 20.56 -19.74 5.41
CA ASP A 134 21.99 -19.64 5.79
C ASP A 134 22.53 -18.19 5.91
N ASP A 135 21.64 -17.24 6.26
CA ASP A 135 21.92 -15.80 6.32
C ASP A 135 22.42 -15.18 5.00
N GLU A 136 22.31 -15.91 3.89
CA GLU A 136 22.67 -15.45 2.55
C GLU A 136 21.44 -14.98 1.74
N MET A 137 20.27 -15.51 2.06
CA MET A 137 19.03 -15.19 1.35
C MET A 137 17.86 -14.98 2.30
N TYR A 138 17.21 -13.83 2.18
CA TYR A 138 16.02 -13.46 2.97
C TYR A 138 14.81 -13.48 2.06
N LEU A 139 13.79 -14.24 2.41
CA LEU A 139 12.60 -14.43 1.60
C LEU A 139 11.39 -13.75 2.23
N PHE A 140 10.71 -12.97 1.40
CA PHE A 140 9.46 -12.29 1.75
C PHE A 140 8.35 -12.73 0.82
N LYS A 141 7.14 -12.83 1.34
CA LYS A 141 5.98 -13.25 0.56
C LYS A 141 4.84 -12.25 0.67
N PRO A 142 4.85 -11.18 -0.14
CA PRO A 142 3.73 -10.27 -0.21
C PRO A 142 2.47 -10.96 -0.75
N GLU A 143 1.31 -10.42 -0.40
CA GLU A 143 0.04 -10.91 -0.93
C GLU A 143 -0.13 -10.50 -2.39
N PHE A 144 -0.36 -11.49 -3.26
CA PHE A 144 -0.65 -11.27 -4.67
C PHE A 144 -2.13 -11.50 -4.95
N ALA A 145 -2.71 -10.65 -5.78
CA ALA A 145 -4.00 -10.93 -6.36
C ALA A 145 -3.93 -12.19 -7.26
N LYS A 146 -4.95 -13.01 -7.23
CA LYS A 146 -5.05 -14.17 -8.15
C LYS A 146 -4.94 -13.68 -9.60
N GLY A 147 -4.15 -14.40 -10.41
CA GLY A 147 -3.99 -14.10 -11.84
C GLY A 147 -2.91 -13.07 -12.18
N VAL A 148 -2.14 -12.57 -11.21
CA VAL A 148 -0.97 -11.75 -11.52
C VAL A 148 0.07 -12.58 -12.24
N ASN A 149 0.45 -12.12 -13.45
CA ASN A 149 1.52 -12.72 -14.22
C ASN A 149 2.80 -11.89 -14.05
N ILE A 150 3.89 -12.56 -13.64
CA ILE A 150 5.20 -11.94 -13.49
C ILE A 150 5.99 -12.28 -14.74
N ILE A 151 6.38 -11.23 -15.45
CA ILE A 151 7.20 -11.35 -16.67
C ILE A 151 8.65 -11.12 -16.26
N PRO A 152 9.59 -12.04 -16.61
CA PRO A 152 10.99 -11.85 -16.33
C PRO A 152 11.54 -10.56 -16.95
N GLU A 153 12.26 -9.79 -16.17
CA GLU A 153 12.99 -8.60 -16.60
C GLU A 153 14.36 -8.62 -15.90
N ASN A 154 15.38 -8.07 -16.55
CA ASN A 154 16.72 -7.93 -15.98
C ASN A 154 17.20 -9.18 -15.23
N CYS A 155 17.05 -10.35 -15.87
CA CYS A 155 17.49 -11.61 -15.28
C CYS A 155 19.02 -11.68 -15.28
N PRO A 156 19.68 -11.78 -14.12
CA PRO A 156 21.12 -11.85 -14.06
C PRO A 156 21.61 -13.17 -14.69
N THR A 157 22.68 -13.09 -15.47
CA THR A 157 23.37 -14.26 -16.05
C THR A 157 24.45 -14.81 -15.10
N GLU A 158 24.82 -14.03 -14.11
CA GLU A 158 25.79 -14.37 -13.06
C GLU A 158 25.12 -14.31 -11.70
N ALA A 159 25.77 -14.85 -10.69
CA ALA A 159 25.29 -14.74 -9.31
C ALA A 159 25.02 -13.27 -8.98
N PRO A 160 23.86 -12.95 -8.37
CA PRO A 160 23.54 -11.58 -8.03
C PRO A 160 24.61 -11.00 -7.10
N ALA A 161 24.86 -9.70 -7.26
CA ALA A 161 25.68 -8.98 -6.29
C ALA A 161 25.08 -9.12 -4.89
N THR A 162 25.92 -9.06 -3.87
CA THR A 162 25.46 -8.95 -2.48
C THR A 162 24.45 -7.83 -2.35
N ASP A 163 23.44 -8.00 -1.50
CA ASP A 163 22.38 -7.04 -1.21
C ASP A 163 21.41 -6.76 -2.39
N ALA A 164 21.27 -7.72 -3.30
CA ALA A 164 20.31 -7.61 -4.39
C ALA A 164 18.89 -7.95 -3.95
N LEU A 165 17.92 -7.12 -4.35
CA LEU A 165 16.50 -7.39 -4.21
C LEU A 165 15.97 -8.01 -5.51
N ALA A 166 15.37 -9.19 -5.44
CA ALA A 166 14.84 -9.90 -6.60
C ALA A 166 13.38 -10.29 -6.40
N LEU A 167 12.57 -10.19 -7.46
CA LEU A 167 11.20 -10.68 -7.48
C LEU A 167 11.17 -12.00 -8.24
N SER A 168 10.82 -13.10 -7.55
CA SER A 168 10.74 -14.40 -8.17
C SER A 168 9.60 -14.47 -9.18
N ASN A 169 9.94 -14.79 -10.41
CA ASN A 169 9.02 -15.11 -11.48
C ASN A 169 8.87 -16.62 -11.73
N ASP A 170 9.63 -17.42 -10.98
CA ASP A 170 9.53 -18.87 -11.03
C ASP A 170 8.17 -19.38 -10.58
N SER A 171 7.82 -20.57 -11.06
CA SER A 171 6.50 -21.13 -10.79
C SER A 171 6.47 -21.81 -9.43
N ARG A 172 5.50 -21.54 -8.61
CA ARG A 172 4.95 -22.44 -7.59
C ARG A 172 5.92 -23.21 -6.66
N PRO A 173 5.96 -22.94 -5.39
CA PRO A 173 5.22 -21.95 -4.63
C PRO A 173 5.93 -20.60 -4.54
N ALA A 174 7.12 -20.48 -5.15
CA ALA A 174 8.01 -19.33 -5.05
C ALA A 174 7.55 -18.08 -5.84
N LYS A 175 6.55 -18.22 -6.71
CA LYS A 175 6.06 -17.11 -7.54
C LYS A 175 5.68 -15.91 -6.70
N GLY A 176 6.34 -14.79 -6.96
CA GLY A 176 6.09 -13.55 -6.27
C GLY A 176 6.78 -13.41 -4.91
N MET A 177 7.66 -14.31 -4.53
CA MET A 177 8.57 -14.08 -3.42
C MET A 177 9.58 -12.97 -3.79
N VAL A 178 9.97 -12.22 -2.83
CA VAL A 178 10.95 -11.14 -2.90
C VAL A 178 12.12 -11.49 -2.00
#